data_1365945ef8890840d2393cc8ef48ebf6
#
_entry.id   1365945ef8890840d2393cc8ef48ebf6
#
_cell.length_a   1.000
_cell.length_b   1.000
_cell.length_c   1.000
_cell.angle_alpha   90.00
_cell.angle_beta   90.00
_cell.angle_gamma   90.00
#
_symmetry.space_group_name_H-M   'P 1'
#
loop_
_entity.id
_entity.type
_entity.pdbx_description
1 polymer ?
#
loop_
_entity_poly.entity_id
_entity_poly.type
_entity_poly.pdbx_seq_one_letter_code
_entity_poly.pdbx_strand_id
1 'polypeptide(L)'
;MHYQQRIRNVVSLLIMSMLCLASFAQGMQVQGIVKDKNGEPMIGVNVVVKGTTNGTITGLDGDFVLSGVKKSDVISFTYIGFKTKDVKYGGQKQLDVVLEEDTETLDEVVVIGYGTVNKRDLTGSVASVSAEDIAAVPVSSATEALTGKLAGVNITTTEGSPDADVKIRVRGGGSLSQDNSPLYIVDGFPVSSISDIAPSEIQSIDVLKDASSTAIYGARGANGVIIVTTKSGTEGKTQVDFGASFGLKKVTRLTKVLDPYNYVAYQHELGSTDYGNYSDMDIWKSVEGYDFQDDIFGRTGNQAQYNVNVSGGSKQIKYNVSYAHNDEKSIMLGSGFNKNNINAKINAELNQWMSLDFNARMSYTTIDGLSGGADTNESSAANSIVANAVHFRSVDPLTSNTDDESNNTSSQKNPLERLLATYKKRNTFNQNYNVGLNWKPFKNWTFRSEFGYGWKYDNTDQVWSSDAVQNSKLGYNGQPQSVFTRDITKNWRNANTLTYDNKKLFGGRDKLNVLLGHEVSSSQETSLENTSVAFPTTMTIDEVLD
;
A
#
# COMPACT_ATOMS: atom_id res chain seq x y z
N MET A 1 -16.47 53.10 58.74
CA MET A 1 -17.47 53.20 57.63
C MET A 1 -16.91 53.73 56.32
N HIS A 2 -15.96 54.64 56.30
CA HIS A 2 -15.40 55.21 55.04
C HIS A 2 -14.52 54.33 54.21
N TYR A 3 -13.89 53.24 54.76
CA TYR A 3 -12.99 52.40 54.04
C TYR A 3 -13.72 51.35 53.12
N GLN A 4 -14.84 50.83 53.59
CA GLN A 4 -15.67 49.91 52.82
C GLN A 4 -16.38 50.60 51.64
N GLN A 5 -16.71 51.86 51.78
CA GLN A 5 -17.35 52.67 50.73
C GLN A 5 -16.36 52.99 49.60
N ARG A 6 -15.07 53.22 49.92
CA ARG A 6 -14.02 53.43 48.92
C ARG A 6 -13.70 52.17 48.12
N ILE A 7 -13.63 50.96 48.75
CA ILE A 7 -13.41 49.69 48.08
C ILE A 7 -14.59 49.42 47.15
N ARG A 8 -15.83 49.61 47.57
CA ARG A 8 -17.03 49.43 46.76
C ARG A 8 -17.02 50.29 45.50
N ASN A 9 -16.61 51.56 45.63
CA ASN A 9 -16.54 52.48 44.50
C ASN A 9 -15.41 52.13 43.53
N VAL A 10 -14.25 51.64 44.01
CA VAL A 10 -13.13 51.16 43.16
C VAL A 10 -13.51 49.88 42.44
N VAL A 11 -14.18 48.94 43.09
CA VAL A 11 -14.69 47.71 42.48
C VAL A 11 -15.76 48.01 41.44
N SER A 12 -16.69 48.97 41.73
CA SER A 12 -17.68 49.39 40.74
C SER A 12 -17.05 50.08 39.53
N LEU A 13 -15.98 50.87 39.71
CA LEU A 13 -15.26 51.51 38.61
C LEU A 13 -14.50 50.48 37.76
N LEU A 14 -13.91 49.44 38.39
CA LEU A 14 -13.25 48.33 37.72
C LEU A 14 -14.23 47.47 36.92
N ILE A 15 -15.41 47.18 37.48
CA ILE A 15 -16.48 46.45 36.78
C ILE A 15 -17.02 47.28 35.62
N MET A 16 -17.19 48.59 35.80
CA MET A 16 -17.67 49.49 34.76
C MET A 16 -16.63 49.66 33.62
N SER A 17 -15.32 49.67 33.95
CA SER A 17 -14.25 49.67 32.95
C SER A 17 -14.12 48.35 32.18
N MET A 18 -14.35 47.19 32.84
CA MET A 18 -14.42 45.89 32.19
C MET A 18 -15.62 45.77 31.25
N LEU A 19 -16.78 46.31 31.62
CA LEU A 19 -17.96 46.34 30.74
C LEU A 19 -17.76 47.24 29.51
N CYS A 20 -17.03 48.36 29.63
CA CYS A 20 -16.66 49.18 28.47
C CYS A 20 -15.68 48.51 27.51
N LEU A 21 -14.75 47.67 28.00
CA LEU A 21 -13.82 46.93 27.16
C LEU A 21 -14.51 45.80 26.39
N ALA A 22 -15.58 45.20 26.91
CA ALA A 22 -16.37 44.18 26.24
C ALA A 22 -17.17 44.71 25.02
N SER A 23 -17.44 46.01 24.95
CA SER A 23 -18.19 46.62 23.84
C SER A 23 -17.39 46.87 22.57
N PHE A 24 -16.06 46.76 22.60
CA PHE A 24 -15.21 46.91 21.42
C PHE A 24 -14.91 45.62 20.66
N ALA A 25 -15.42 44.48 21.11
CA ALA A 25 -15.18 43.18 20.51
C ALA A 25 -16.27 42.71 19.51
N GLN A 26 -17.18 43.60 19.11
CA GLN A 26 -18.16 43.28 18.05
C GLN A 26 -17.46 43.35 16.68
N GLY A 27 -16.96 42.19 16.21
CA GLY A 27 -16.55 42.04 14.83
C GLY A 27 -17.70 42.44 13.89
N MET A 28 -17.36 43.00 12.74
CA MET A 28 -18.36 43.35 11.72
C MET A 28 -19.04 42.09 11.18
N GLN A 29 -20.32 42.21 10.83
CA GLN A 29 -21.08 41.19 10.15
C GLN A 29 -21.12 41.53 8.67
N VAL A 30 -20.79 40.54 7.83
CA VAL A 30 -20.91 40.61 6.38
C VAL A 30 -21.95 39.60 5.91
N GLN A 31 -22.80 40.01 5.00
CA GLN A 31 -23.76 39.12 4.33
C GLN A 31 -23.64 39.28 2.81
N GLY A 32 -24.08 38.31 2.05
CA GLY A 32 -24.04 38.40 0.61
C GLY A 32 -24.62 37.16 -0.05
N ILE A 33 -24.53 37.10 -1.36
CA ILE A 33 -25.02 35.99 -2.17
C ILE A 33 -23.86 35.50 -3.01
N VAL A 34 -23.70 34.18 -3.03
CA VAL A 34 -22.76 33.50 -3.93
C VAL A 34 -23.51 32.94 -5.13
N LYS A 35 -23.05 33.28 -6.34
CA LYS A 35 -23.63 32.86 -7.62
C LYS A 35 -22.58 32.23 -8.53
N ASP A 36 -23.05 31.48 -9.50
CA ASP A 36 -22.23 31.02 -10.63
C ASP A 36 -22.13 32.09 -11.74
N LYS A 37 -21.40 31.77 -12.82
CA LYS A 37 -21.30 32.67 -14.00
C LYS A 37 -22.62 32.94 -14.72
N ASN A 38 -23.59 32.05 -14.58
CA ASN A 38 -24.91 32.16 -15.22
C ASN A 38 -25.87 32.99 -14.36
N GLY A 39 -25.44 33.35 -13.13
CA GLY A 39 -26.23 34.11 -12.16
C GLY A 39 -27.09 33.21 -11.27
N GLU A 40 -26.95 31.89 -11.32
CA GLU A 40 -27.67 30.97 -10.45
C GLU A 40 -27.09 30.97 -9.03
N PRO A 41 -27.94 31.01 -7.97
CA PRO A 41 -27.47 30.97 -6.60
C PRO A 41 -26.86 29.62 -6.25
N MET A 42 -25.75 29.66 -5.53
CA MET A 42 -24.98 28.46 -5.17
C MET A 42 -25.20 28.07 -3.71
N ILE A 43 -25.86 26.93 -3.50
CA ILE A 43 -26.08 26.32 -2.19
C ILE A 43 -24.88 25.52 -1.72
N GLY A 44 -24.55 25.59 -0.42
CA GLY A 44 -23.53 24.75 0.19
C GLY A 44 -22.08 25.22 -0.06
N VAL A 45 -21.88 26.45 -0.53
CA VAL A 45 -20.54 27.05 -0.64
C VAL A 45 -19.98 27.30 0.76
N ASN A 46 -18.78 26.82 1.02
CA ASN A 46 -18.07 27.03 2.27
C ASN A 46 -17.42 28.44 2.25
N VAL A 47 -17.77 29.28 3.23
CA VAL A 47 -17.32 30.66 3.36
C VAL A 47 -16.55 30.81 4.67
N VAL A 48 -15.22 30.96 4.62
CA VAL A 48 -14.34 30.93 5.80
C VAL A 48 -13.40 32.14 5.81
N VAL A 49 -13.17 32.71 6.98
CA VAL A 49 -12.08 33.69 7.16
C VAL A 49 -10.75 32.94 7.17
N LYS A 50 -9.92 33.19 6.15
CA LYS A 50 -8.66 32.45 5.89
C LYS A 50 -7.73 32.48 7.12
N GLY A 51 -7.27 31.29 7.53
CA GLY A 51 -6.40 31.14 8.71
C GLY A 51 -7.14 31.09 10.04
N THR A 52 -8.48 31.00 10.05
CA THR A 52 -9.30 30.88 11.27
C THR A 52 -10.32 29.73 11.12
N THR A 53 -10.99 29.40 12.23
CA THR A 53 -12.14 28.46 12.22
C THR A 53 -13.49 29.20 12.06
N ASN A 54 -13.47 30.54 11.82
CA ASN A 54 -14.68 31.31 11.64
C ASN A 54 -15.20 31.16 10.21
N GLY A 55 -16.34 30.48 10.05
CA GLY A 55 -16.93 30.22 8.74
C GLY A 55 -18.42 29.94 8.80
N THR A 56 -19.04 29.92 7.63
CA THR A 56 -20.45 29.58 7.40
C THR A 56 -20.61 28.89 6.06
N ILE A 57 -21.81 28.38 5.78
CA ILE A 57 -22.17 27.73 4.50
C ILE A 57 -23.34 28.50 3.89
N THR A 58 -23.36 28.65 2.56
CA THR A 58 -24.46 29.33 1.87
C THR A 58 -25.77 28.53 1.92
N GLY A 59 -26.88 29.25 2.09
CA GLY A 59 -28.24 28.73 2.11
C GLY A 59 -28.79 28.38 0.72
N LEU A 60 -30.12 28.09 0.65
CA LEU A 60 -30.82 27.68 -0.55
C LEU A 60 -30.78 28.72 -1.69
N ASP A 61 -30.79 30.01 -1.31
CA ASP A 61 -30.74 31.14 -2.24
C ASP A 61 -29.30 31.64 -2.46
N GLY A 62 -28.29 30.84 -2.08
CA GLY A 62 -26.87 31.19 -2.16
C GLY A 62 -26.45 32.25 -1.15
N ASP A 63 -27.32 32.61 -0.21
CA ASP A 63 -27.09 33.63 0.80
C ASP A 63 -26.17 33.15 1.93
N PHE A 64 -25.36 34.03 2.46
CA PHE A 64 -24.53 33.76 3.63
C PHE A 64 -24.49 34.94 4.58
N VAL A 65 -24.25 34.65 5.85
CA VAL A 65 -24.02 35.62 6.91
C VAL A 65 -22.81 35.18 7.72
N LEU A 66 -21.76 35.98 7.75
CA LEU A 66 -20.53 35.74 8.48
C LEU A 66 -20.27 36.85 9.49
N SER A 67 -20.23 36.51 10.76
CA SER A 67 -20.02 37.43 11.87
C SER A 67 -18.57 37.39 12.35
N GLY A 68 -18.11 38.48 13.02
CA GLY A 68 -16.77 38.48 13.61
C GLY A 68 -15.63 38.74 12.62
N VAL A 69 -15.91 39.29 11.46
CA VAL A 69 -14.94 39.64 10.43
C VAL A 69 -14.31 41.01 10.72
N LYS A 70 -13.00 41.10 10.54
CA LYS A 70 -12.24 42.35 10.70
C LYS A 70 -11.90 42.96 9.35
N LYS A 71 -11.80 44.29 9.31
CA LYS A 71 -11.35 44.99 8.11
C LYS A 71 -9.94 44.51 7.74
N SER A 72 -9.75 44.09 6.50
CA SER A 72 -8.55 43.46 5.91
C SER A 72 -8.46 41.94 6.04
N ASP A 73 -9.41 41.26 6.68
CA ASP A 73 -9.48 39.81 6.62
C ASP A 73 -9.68 39.32 5.16
N VAL A 74 -9.21 38.16 4.85
CA VAL A 74 -9.45 37.48 3.56
C VAL A 74 -10.53 36.44 3.77
N ILE A 75 -11.64 36.57 3.08
CA ILE A 75 -12.74 35.61 3.08
C ILE A 75 -12.54 34.67 1.88
N SER A 76 -12.42 33.40 2.15
CA SER A 76 -12.24 32.35 1.14
C SER A 76 -13.57 31.65 0.87
N PHE A 77 -13.95 31.58 -0.38
CA PHE A 77 -15.14 30.90 -0.89
C PHE A 77 -14.70 29.63 -1.62
N THR A 78 -15.12 28.46 -1.12
CA THR A 78 -14.75 27.16 -1.68
C THR A 78 -15.99 26.33 -1.95
N TYR A 79 -16.04 25.72 -3.14
CA TYR A 79 -17.09 24.80 -3.54
C TYR A 79 -16.54 23.74 -4.49
N ILE A 80 -17.07 22.52 -4.41
CA ILE A 80 -16.60 21.40 -5.24
C ILE A 80 -16.89 21.71 -6.71
N GLY A 81 -15.86 21.67 -7.56
CA GLY A 81 -15.98 21.96 -8.99
C GLY A 81 -15.85 23.44 -9.36
N PHE A 82 -15.51 24.31 -8.41
CA PHE A 82 -15.32 25.75 -8.63
C PHE A 82 -13.97 26.23 -8.11
N LYS A 83 -13.40 27.24 -8.77
CA LYS A 83 -12.15 27.87 -8.33
C LYS A 83 -12.33 28.55 -6.99
N THR A 84 -11.45 28.26 -6.04
CA THR A 84 -11.42 28.96 -4.76
C THR A 84 -11.24 30.45 -5.00
N LYS A 85 -12.12 31.27 -4.45
CA LYS A 85 -12.07 32.73 -4.57
C LYS A 85 -11.79 33.38 -3.23
N ASP A 86 -10.65 34.02 -3.14
CA ASP A 86 -10.23 34.79 -1.97
C ASP A 86 -10.61 36.26 -2.16
N VAL A 87 -11.41 36.82 -1.26
CA VAL A 87 -11.85 38.23 -1.30
C VAL A 87 -11.39 38.94 -0.06
N LYS A 88 -10.62 40.02 -0.23
CA LYS A 88 -10.19 40.88 0.89
C LYS A 88 -11.35 41.74 1.37
N TYR A 89 -11.73 41.60 2.65
CA TYR A 89 -12.83 42.32 3.23
C TYR A 89 -12.47 43.79 3.49
N GLY A 90 -13.19 44.69 2.84
CA GLY A 90 -12.99 46.14 2.94
C GLY A 90 -13.84 46.84 4.03
N GLY A 91 -14.76 46.10 4.68
CA GLY A 91 -15.70 46.67 5.65
C GLY A 91 -17.13 46.90 5.10
N GLN A 92 -17.44 46.45 3.89
CA GLN A 92 -18.78 46.51 3.31
C GLN A 92 -19.74 45.54 4.02
N LYS A 93 -21.00 45.96 4.19
CA LYS A 93 -22.03 45.11 4.81
C LYS A 93 -22.54 44.02 3.90
N GLN A 94 -22.48 44.24 2.57
CA GLN A 94 -22.91 43.29 1.56
C GLN A 94 -21.72 42.93 0.65
N LEU A 95 -21.54 41.63 0.39
CA LEU A 95 -20.46 41.07 -0.41
C LEU A 95 -21.00 39.95 -1.31
N ASP A 96 -21.36 40.33 -2.55
CA ASP A 96 -21.83 39.36 -3.55
C ASP A 96 -20.62 38.80 -4.31
N VAL A 97 -20.57 37.47 -4.47
CA VAL A 97 -19.44 36.77 -5.05
C VAL A 97 -19.91 35.87 -6.17
N VAL A 98 -19.23 35.95 -7.33
CA VAL A 98 -19.42 35.02 -8.43
C VAL A 98 -18.25 34.05 -8.42
N LEU A 99 -18.54 32.77 -8.32
CA LEU A 99 -17.55 31.69 -8.48
C LEU A 99 -17.46 31.29 -9.95
N GLU A 100 -16.25 31.02 -10.38
CA GLU A 100 -15.98 30.48 -11.68
C GLU A 100 -15.84 28.97 -11.58
N GLU A 101 -16.49 28.25 -12.50
CA GLU A 101 -16.26 26.81 -12.60
C GLU A 101 -14.78 26.56 -12.74
N ASP A 102 -14.28 25.64 -11.97
CA ASP A 102 -12.94 25.13 -12.13
C ASP A 102 -12.93 24.22 -13.36
N THR A 103 -12.82 24.85 -14.52
CA THR A 103 -12.62 24.13 -15.80
C THR A 103 -11.23 23.48 -15.86
N GLU A 104 -10.32 23.82 -14.95
CA GLU A 104 -9.20 23.03 -14.53
C GLU A 104 -9.61 22.05 -13.40
N THR A 105 -10.77 21.36 -13.50
CA THR A 105 -10.79 20.00 -13.00
C THR A 105 -9.63 19.36 -13.73
N LEU A 106 -8.58 19.05 -13.00
CA LEU A 106 -7.49 18.18 -13.46
C LEU A 106 -8.23 17.05 -14.15
N ASP A 107 -8.26 17.09 -15.51
CA ASP A 107 -8.75 15.96 -16.27
C ASP A 107 -7.94 14.81 -15.74
N GLU A 108 -8.57 13.97 -14.92
CA GLU A 108 -7.91 12.84 -14.26
C GLU A 108 -7.30 12.02 -15.39
N VAL A 109 -5.99 12.19 -15.57
CA VAL A 109 -5.25 11.64 -16.68
C VAL A 109 -4.74 10.29 -16.24
N VAL A 110 -5.18 9.25 -16.89
CA VAL A 110 -4.71 7.88 -16.64
C VAL A 110 -3.62 7.56 -17.65
N VAL A 111 -2.50 7.07 -17.18
CA VAL A 111 -1.44 6.53 -18.04
C VAL A 111 -1.91 5.17 -18.56
N ILE A 112 -2.12 5.05 -19.87
CA ILE A 112 -2.50 3.78 -20.50
C ILE A 112 -1.47 3.42 -21.55
N GLY A 113 -0.83 2.29 -21.36
CA GLY A 113 0.14 1.75 -22.31
C GLY A 113 1.28 2.72 -22.58
N TYR A 114 1.25 3.31 -23.76
CA TYR A 114 2.32 4.20 -24.24
C TYR A 114 1.92 5.67 -24.27
N GLY A 115 0.80 6.03 -23.60
CA GLY A 115 0.30 7.42 -23.61
C GLY A 115 -0.53 7.75 -22.39
N THR A 116 -0.86 9.02 -22.26
CA THR A 116 -1.79 9.53 -21.26
C THR A 116 -3.12 9.83 -21.93
N VAL A 117 -4.21 9.31 -21.37
CA VAL A 117 -5.57 9.54 -21.88
C VAL A 117 -6.41 10.10 -20.73
N ASN A 118 -7.27 11.05 -21.02
CA ASN A 118 -8.19 11.54 -20.02
C ASN A 118 -9.15 10.42 -19.62
N LYS A 119 -9.41 10.24 -18.33
CA LYS A 119 -10.31 9.22 -17.81
C LYS A 119 -11.70 9.26 -18.47
N ARG A 120 -12.17 10.44 -18.86
CA ARG A 120 -13.42 10.64 -19.62
C ARG A 120 -13.41 10.04 -21.03
N ASP A 121 -12.24 9.96 -21.66
CA ASP A 121 -12.07 9.46 -23.01
C ASP A 121 -11.89 7.93 -23.04
N LEU A 122 -11.83 7.30 -21.86
CA LEU A 122 -11.73 5.86 -21.70
C LEU A 122 -13.10 5.21 -21.83
N THR A 123 -13.25 4.37 -22.83
CA THR A 123 -14.47 3.56 -23.04
C THR A 123 -14.56 2.35 -22.09
N GLY A 124 -13.49 2.05 -21.34
CA GLY A 124 -13.38 0.92 -20.43
C GLY A 124 -13.58 1.28 -18.96
N SER A 125 -13.91 0.28 -18.13
CA SER A 125 -14.02 0.43 -16.67
C SER A 125 -12.64 0.51 -16.04
N VAL A 126 -12.27 1.69 -15.57
CA VAL A 126 -11.04 1.95 -14.80
C VAL A 126 -11.44 2.29 -13.38
N ALA A 127 -10.79 1.63 -12.42
CA ALA A 127 -10.89 2.00 -11.01
C ALA A 127 -9.56 2.60 -10.57
N SER A 128 -9.63 3.74 -9.90
CA SER A 128 -8.45 4.49 -9.44
C SER A 128 -8.49 4.64 -7.92
N VAL A 129 -7.30 4.62 -7.31
CA VAL A 129 -7.08 4.95 -5.89
C VAL A 129 -6.06 6.07 -5.83
N SER A 130 -6.37 7.14 -5.11
CA SER A 130 -5.51 8.32 -4.97
C SER A 130 -4.41 8.13 -3.92
N ALA A 131 -3.39 9.01 -3.96
CA ALA A 131 -2.35 9.06 -2.93
C ALA A 131 -2.92 9.24 -1.51
N GLU A 132 -3.98 10.03 -1.36
CA GLU A 132 -4.64 10.31 -0.09
C GLU A 132 -5.31 9.06 0.48
N ASP A 133 -6.01 8.29 -0.38
CA ASP A 133 -6.63 7.03 0.01
C ASP A 133 -5.60 5.99 0.45
N ILE A 134 -4.45 5.95 -0.23
CA ILE A 134 -3.35 5.03 0.07
C ILE A 134 -2.69 5.42 1.39
N ALA A 135 -2.42 6.71 1.60
CA ALA A 135 -1.77 7.22 2.80
C ALA A 135 -2.64 7.13 4.07
N ALA A 136 -3.96 7.01 3.92
CA ALA A 136 -4.89 6.87 5.04
C ALA A 136 -4.73 5.57 5.83
N VAL A 137 -4.04 4.55 5.28
CA VAL A 137 -3.84 3.25 5.91
C VAL A 137 -2.35 3.03 6.17
N PRO A 138 -1.91 2.85 7.41
CA PRO A 138 -0.49 2.65 7.74
C PRO A 138 -0.08 1.19 7.48
N VAL A 139 0.09 0.85 6.21
CA VAL A 139 0.50 -0.49 5.75
C VAL A 139 1.91 -0.48 5.17
N SER A 140 2.52 -1.66 5.09
CA SER A 140 3.92 -1.85 4.68
C SER A 140 4.10 -1.87 3.16
N SER A 141 3.06 -2.20 2.41
CA SER A 141 3.12 -2.34 0.95
C SER A 141 1.97 -1.64 0.23
N ALA A 142 2.25 -1.22 -1.00
CA ALA A 142 1.23 -0.69 -1.92
C ALA A 142 0.07 -1.66 -2.13
N THR A 143 0.37 -2.95 -2.14
CA THR A 143 -0.61 -4.02 -2.38
C THR A 143 -1.62 -4.11 -1.24
N GLU A 144 -1.16 -4.05 0.00
CA GLU A 144 -2.04 -4.05 1.18
C GLU A 144 -2.94 -2.80 1.22
N ALA A 145 -2.40 -1.65 0.83
CA ALA A 145 -3.14 -0.39 0.80
C ALA A 145 -4.36 -0.40 -0.13
N LEU A 146 -4.38 -1.29 -1.12
CA LEU A 146 -5.48 -1.47 -2.06
C LEU A 146 -6.63 -2.34 -1.53
N THR A 147 -6.43 -3.06 -0.41
CA THR A 147 -7.42 -4.01 0.11
C THR A 147 -8.76 -3.33 0.39
N GLY A 148 -9.82 -3.84 -0.23
CA GLY A 148 -11.19 -3.32 -0.07
C GLY A 148 -11.49 -1.99 -0.78
N LYS A 149 -10.52 -1.35 -1.46
CA LYS A 149 -10.70 -0.04 -2.10
C LYS A 149 -11.12 -0.10 -3.56
N LEU A 150 -10.94 -1.23 -4.21
CA LEU A 150 -11.16 -1.38 -5.65
C LEU A 150 -12.29 -2.37 -5.94
N ALA A 151 -13.40 -1.90 -6.49
CA ALA A 151 -14.52 -2.76 -6.91
C ALA A 151 -14.06 -3.75 -7.99
N GLY A 152 -14.36 -5.05 -7.84
CA GLY A 152 -13.99 -6.10 -8.78
C GLY A 152 -12.52 -6.50 -8.76
N VAL A 153 -11.78 -6.08 -7.73
CA VAL A 153 -10.42 -6.53 -7.42
C VAL A 153 -10.45 -7.26 -6.09
N ASN A 154 -10.09 -8.54 -6.11
CA ASN A 154 -9.95 -9.33 -4.91
C ASN A 154 -8.49 -9.38 -4.50
N ILE A 155 -8.21 -8.95 -3.27
CA ILE A 155 -6.88 -8.95 -2.68
C ILE A 155 -6.92 -9.84 -1.46
N THR A 156 -6.14 -10.90 -1.50
CA THR A 156 -6.02 -11.85 -0.41
C THR A 156 -4.58 -11.96 0.04
N THR A 157 -4.37 -11.81 1.34
CA THR A 157 -3.11 -12.16 2.00
C THR A 157 -3.22 -13.58 2.50
N THR A 158 -2.23 -14.40 2.25
CA THR A 158 -2.26 -15.82 2.64
C THR A 158 -2.08 -16.00 4.14
N GLU A 159 -1.44 -15.03 4.79
CA GLU A 159 -1.09 -15.10 6.22
C GLU A 159 -0.63 -13.75 6.77
N GLY A 160 -0.28 -13.71 8.05
CA GLY A 160 0.13 -12.49 8.75
C GLY A 160 1.63 -12.23 8.82
N SER A 161 2.46 -12.93 8.02
CA SER A 161 3.90 -12.63 7.95
C SER A 161 4.16 -11.34 7.16
N PRO A 162 5.25 -10.62 7.45
CA PRO A 162 5.56 -9.35 6.78
C PRO A 162 5.79 -9.47 5.28
N ASP A 163 6.15 -10.64 4.80
CA ASP A 163 6.39 -10.98 3.40
C ASP A 163 5.29 -11.84 2.78
N ALA A 164 4.15 -11.92 3.46
CA ALA A 164 3.01 -12.67 2.96
C ALA A 164 2.72 -12.34 1.51
N ASP A 165 2.57 -13.38 0.72
CA ASP A 165 2.24 -13.23 -0.69
C ASP A 165 0.83 -12.63 -0.82
N VAL A 166 0.77 -11.43 -1.38
CA VAL A 166 -0.50 -10.75 -1.60
C VAL A 166 -0.98 -11.07 -3.00
N LYS A 167 -1.96 -11.96 -3.08
CA LYS A 167 -2.58 -12.34 -4.35
C LYS A 167 -3.62 -11.32 -4.77
N ILE A 168 -3.40 -10.68 -5.91
CA ILE A 168 -4.37 -9.78 -6.55
C ILE A 168 -5.03 -10.51 -7.71
N ARG A 169 -6.36 -10.52 -7.72
CA ARG A 169 -7.16 -11.05 -8.84
C ARG A 169 -8.14 -9.99 -9.32
N VAL A 170 -8.12 -9.71 -10.61
CA VAL A 170 -9.05 -8.76 -11.24
C VAL A 170 -10.16 -9.55 -11.94
N ARG A 171 -11.41 -9.37 -11.49
CA ARG A 171 -12.60 -10.08 -12.00
C ARG A 171 -12.54 -11.61 -11.90
N GLY A 172 -11.74 -12.16 -10.97
CA GLY A 172 -11.60 -13.59 -10.76
C GLY A 172 -10.41 -14.22 -11.46
N GLY A 173 -10.34 -15.56 -11.50
CA GLY A 173 -9.29 -16.31 -12.19
C GLY A 173 -9.71 -16.71 -13.59
N GLY A 174 -8.85 -16.51 -14.56
CA GLY A 174 -9.06 -16.91 -15.96
C GLY A 174 -8.55 -18.31 -16.28
N SER A 175 -7.68 -18.87 -15.44
CA SER A 175 -7.05 -20.17 -15.65
C SER A 175 -7.05 -21.02 -14.38
N LEU A 176 -7.23 -22.31 -14.55
CA LEU A 176 -7.11 -23.31 -13.47
C LEU A 176 -5.66 -23.79 -13.27
N SER A 177 -4.83 -23.68 -14.29
CA SER A 177 -3.48 -24.26 -14.31
C SER A 177 -2.36 -23.24 -14.48
N GLN A 178 -2.69 -21.96 -14.77
CA GLN A 178 -1.70 -20.90 -14.98
C GLN A 178 -1.88 -19.77 -13.98
N ASP A 179 -0.87 -18.92 -13.86
CA ASP A 179 -0.92 -17.72 -13.02
C ASP A 179 -2.06 -16.78 -13.46
N ASN A 180 -2.86 -16.36 -12.49
CA ASN A 180 -3.97 -15.44 -12.65
C ASN A 180 -3.62 -14.02 -12.19
N SER A 181 -2.35 -13.73 -11.97
CA SER A 181 -1.89 -12.41 -11.54
C SER A 181 -2.08 -11.37 -12.65
N PRO A 182 -2.47 -10.13 -12.31
CA PRO A 182 -2.53 -9.03 -13.27
C PRO A 182 -1.13 -8.61 -13.71
N LEU A 183 -1.05 -7.93 -14.84
CA LEU A 183 0.18 -7.26 -15.26
C LEU A 183 0.39 -6.00 -14.44
N TYR A 184 1.56 -5.85 -13.81
CA TYR A 184 1.93 -4.65 -13.08
C TYR A 184 2.79 -3.73 -13.95
N ILE A 185 2.43 -2.45 -14.01
CA ILE A 185 3.18 -1.40 -14.71
C ILE A 185 3.48 -0.28 -13.72
N VAL A 186 4.73 0.06 -13.56
CA VAL A 186 5.17 1.15 -12.68
C VAL A 186 5.87 2.22 -13.51
N ASP A 187 5.31 3.41 -13.56
CA ASP A 187 5.79 4.53 -14.39
C ASP A 187 6.09 4.11 -15.85
N GLY A 188 5.22 3.26 -16.43
CA GLY A 188 5.35 2.74 -17.79
C GLY A 188 6.21 1.47 -17.92
N PHE A 189 6.90 1.03 -16.88
CA PHE A 189 7.75 -0.17 -16.92
C PHE A 189 7.05 -1.39 -16.33
N PRO A 190 6.99 -2.55 -17.04
CA PRO A 190 6.46 -3.78 -16.49
C PRO A 190 7.34 -4.34 -15.38
N VAL A 191 6.73 -4.71 -14.27
CA VAL A 191 7.39 -5.32 -13.11
C VAL A 191 6.67 -6.59 -12.69
N SER A 192 7.33 -7.45 -11.94
CA SER A 192 6.73 -8.71 -11.43
C SER A 192 5.84 -8.48 -10.20
N SER A 193 6.11 -7.45 -9.41
CA SER A 193 5.38 -7.12 -8.18
C SER A 193 5.45 -5.62 -7.91
N ILE A 194 4.51 -5.12 -7.13
CA ILE A 194 4.47 -3.75 -6.59
C ILE A 194 4.68 -3.70 -5.08
N SER A 195 4.96 -4.84 -4.46
CA SER A 195 5.18 -4.94 -3.01
C SER A 195 6.44 -4.21 -2.53
N ASP A 196 7.40 -3.99 -3.45
CA ASP A 196 8.63 -3.24 -3.20
C ASP A 196 8.45 -1.72 -3.17
N ILE A 197 7.27 -1.21 -3.58
CA ILE A 197 6.98 0.23 -3.61
C ILE A 197 6.44 0.69 -2.26
N ALA A 198 7.02 1.76 -1.73
CA ALA A 198 6.49 2.36 -0.51
C ALA A 198 5.17 3.11 -0.81
N PRO A 199 4.11 2.94 0.03
CA PRO A 199 2.84 3.67 -0.15
C PRO A 199 3.02 5.19 -0.26
N SER A 200 3.99 5.75 0.46
CA SER A 200 4.31 7.19 0.45
C SER A 200 4.84 7.72 -0.90
N GLU A 201 5.37 6.84 -1.77
CA GLU A 201 5.91 7.19 -3.08
C GLU A 201 4.83 7.25 -4.16
N ILE A 202 3.63 6.73 -3.89
CA ILE A 202 2.58 6.54 -4.89
C ILE A 202 1.75 7.81 -5.04
N GLN A 203 1.48 8.19 -6.30
CA GLN A 203 0.57 9.25 -6.69
C GLN A 203 -0.84 8.69 -6.95
N SER A 204 -0.91 7.61 -7.73
CA SER A 204 -2.17 6.91 -8.03
C SER A 204 -1.90 5.46 -8.38
N ILE A 205 -2.94 4.63 -8.19
CA ILE A 205 -3.00 3.27 -8.73
C ILE A 205 -4.27 3.13 -9.53
N ASP A 206 -4.11 2.79 -10.81
CA ASP A 206 -5.20 2.62 -11.76
C ASP A 206 -5.29 1.15 -12.17
N VAL A 207 -6.51 0.59 -12.16
CA VAL A 207 -6.75 -0.80 -12.53
C VAL A 207 -7.61 -0.87 -13.77
N LEU A 208 -7.04 -1.39 -14.85
CA LEU A 208 -7.71 -1.66 -16.11
C LEU A 208 -8.32 -3.06 -16.05
N LYS A 209 -9.64 -3.13 -16.14
CA LYS A 209 -10.38 -4.39 -15.94
C LYS A 209 -10.97 -4.94 -17.23
N ASP A 210 -11.23 -4.09 -18.21
CA ASP A 210 -11.91 -4.46 -19.45
C ASP A 210 -10.93 -4.73 -20.58
N ALA A 211 -11.30 -5.66 -21.47
CA ALA A 211 -10.49 -6.02 -22.64
C ALA A 211 -10.18 -4.81 -23.54
N SER A 212 -11.09 -3.83 -23.65
CA SER A 212 -10.86 -2.61 -24.43
C SER A 212 -9.74 -1.74 -23.85
N SER A 213 -9.66 -1.61 -22.53
CA SER A 213 -8.63 -0.83 -21.86
C SER A 213 -7.28 -1.59 -21.75
N THR A 214 -7.32 -2.93 -21.69
CA THR A 214 -6.11 -3.76 -21.60
C THR A 214 -5.55 -4.19 -22.96
N ALA A 215 -6.29 -3.98 -24.06
CA ALA A 215 -5.91 -4.40 -25.42
C ALA A 215 -4.50 -3.95 -25.85
N ILE A 216 -4.08 -2.76 -25.42
CA ILE A 216 -2.77 -2.20 -25.73
C ILE A 216 -1.60 -3.04 -25.13
N TYR A 217 -1.87 -3.84 -24.10
CA TYR A 217 -0.90 -4.73 -23.47
C TYR A 217 -0.93 -6.15 -24.05
N GLY A 218 -1.82 -6.40 -25.03
CA GLY A 218 -1.97 -7.70 -25.69
C GLY A 218 -2.35 -8.80 -24.71
N ALA A 219 -1.87 -10.02 -24.97
CA ALA A 219 -2.15 -11.19 -24.14
C ALA A 219 -1.69 -11.05 -22.67
N ARG A 220 -0.67 -10.25 -22.41
CA ARG A 220 -0.19 -9.96 -21.04
C ARG A 220 -1.22 -9.24 -20.17
N GLY A 221 -2.16 -8.50 -20.79
CA GLY A 221 -3.24 -7.81 -20.11
C GLY A 221 -4.49 -8.65 -19.85
N ALA A 222 -4.50 -9.94 -20.18
CA ALA A 222 -5.69 -10.80 -20.10
C ALA A 222 -6.29 -10.89 -18.68
N ASN A 223 -5.45 -10.91 -17.65
CA ASN A 223 -5.85 -10.96 -16.24
C ASN A 223 -6.03 -9.57 -15.62
N GLY A 224 -6.13 -8.51 -16.43
CA GLY A 224 -6.17 -7.12 -16.00
C GLY A 224 -4.78 -6.50 -15.92
N VAL A 225 -4.73 -5.18 -15.77
CA VAL A 225 -3.48 -4.41 -15.65
C VAL A 225 -3.59 -3.45 -14.48
N ILE A 226 -2.59 -3.44 -13.64
CA ILE A 226 -2.44 -2.50 -12.51
C ILE A 226 -1.33 -1.53 -12.87
N ILE A 227 -1.69 -0.27 -12.96
CA ILE A 227 -0.75 0.81 -13.29
C ILE A 227 -0.50 1.63 -12.03
N VAL A 228 0.75 1.69 -11.61
CA VAL A 228 1.20 2.51 -10.49
C VAL A 228 1.94 3.72 -11.03
N THR A 229 1.47 4.90 -10.69
CA THR A 229 2.14 6.16 -10.96
C THR A 229 2.79 6.66 -9.69
N THR A 230 4.10 6.87 -9.70
CA THR A 230 4.82 7.44 -8.56
C THR A 230 4.79 8.97 -8.60
N LYS A 231 4.96 9.58 -7.43
CA LYS A 231 4.97 11.04 -7.28
C LYS A 231 6.03 11.67 -8.18
N SER A 232 5.67 12.79 -8.80
CA SER A 232 6.54 13.58 -9.69
C SER A 232 6.76 14.96 -9.12
N GLY A 233 7.82 15.63 -9.56
CA GLY A 233 8.07 17.03 -9.23
C GLY A 233 7.02 17.95 -9.86
N THR A 234 6.73 19.05 -9.18
CA THR A 234 5.85 20.11 -9.64
C THR A 234 6.62 21.42 -9.83
N GLU A 235 6.12 22.32 -10.69
CA GLU A 235 6.68 23.66 -10.81
C GLU A 235 6.46 24.44 -9.51
N GLY A 236 7.53 24.98 -8.94
CA GLY A 236 7.47 25.75 -7.71
C GLY A 236 8.75 25.69 -6.90
N LYS A 237 8.70 26.29 -5.72
CA LYS A 237 9.79 26.22 -4.75
C LYS A 237 9.96 24.77 -4.27
N THR A 238 11.17 24.41 -3.94
CA THR A 238 11.46 23.12 -3.31
C THR A 238 10.62 22.95 -2.03
N GLN A 239 9.91 21.84 -1.96
CA GLN A 239 9.13 21.39 -0.81
C GLN A 239 9.80 20.15 -0.23
N VAL A 240 9.79 20.08 1.09
CA VAL A 240 10.29 18.91 1.83
C VAL A 240 9.16 18.44 2.72
N ASP A 241 8.72 17.21 2.46
CA ASP A 241 7.70 16.55 3.25
C ASP A 241 8.37 15.47 4.10
N PHE A 242 8.08 15.46 5.38
CA PHE A 242 8.52 14.42 6.30
C PHE A 242 7.32 13.74 6.93
N GLY A 243 7.31 12.41 6.91
CA GLY A 243 6.29 11.60 7.55
C GLY A 243 6.93 10.58 8.50
N ALA A 244 6.31 10.38 9.64
CA ALA A 244 6.67 9.32 10.58
C ALA A 244 5.40 8.71 11.15
N SER A 245 5.34 7.38 11.22
CA SER A 245 4.25 6.67 11.85
C SER A 245 4.78 5.52 12.70
N PHE A 246 4.08 5.25 13.80
CA PHE A 246 4.32 4.11 14.66
C PHE A 246 3.01 3.38 14.88
N GLY A 247 3.01 2.06 14.72
CA GLY A 247 1.83 1.22 14.86
C GLY A 247 2.09 0.00 15.74
N LEU A 248 1.04 -0.48 16.37
CA LEU A 248 1.00 -1.76 17.07
C LEU A 248 0.08 -2.71 16.31
N LYS A 249 0.53 -3.93 16.11
CA LYS A 249 -0.24 -4.99 15.43
C LYS A 249 -0.57 -6.09 16.41
N LYS A 250 -1.80 -6.54 16.41
CA LYS A 250 -2.25 -7.67 17.22
C LYS A 250 -3.27 -8.49 16.43
N VAL A 251 -3.25 -9.80 16.59
CA VAL A 251 -4.29 -10.66 16.05
C VAL A 251 -5.64 -10.27 16.66
N THR A 252 -6.65 -10.12 15.82
CA THR A 252 -7.98 -9.67 16.26
C THR A 252 -8.81 -10.80 16.84
N ARG A 253 -8.58 -12.03 16.35
CA ARG A 253 -9.33 -13.22 16.78
C ARG A 253 -8.50 -14.47 16.54
N LEU A 254 -8.41 -15.32 17.55
CA LEU A 254 -7.90 -16.68 17.47
C LEU A 254 -9.05 -17.65 17.16
N THR A 255 -8.72 -18.77 16.50
CA THR A 255 -9.67 -19.85 16.25
C THR A 255 -9.84 -20.67 17.54
N LYS A 256 -11.07 -20.94 17.96
CA LYS A 256 -11.30 -21.83 19.08
C LYS A 256 -10.94 -23.26 18.70
N VAL A 257 -10.04 -23.86 19.46
CA VAL A 257 -9.67 -25.27 19.34
C VAL A 257 -10.48 -26.11 20.36
N LEU A 258 -10.55 -27.40 20.14
CA LEU A 258 -11.18 -28.32 21.06
C LEU A 258 -10.35 -28.46 22.35
N ASP A 259 -11.00 -28.40 23.49
CA ASP A 259 -10.36 -28.79 24.75
C ASP A 259 -10.02 -30.29 24.76
N PRO A 260 -9.17 -30.76 25.69
CA PRO A 260 -8.74 -32.17 25.76
C PRO A 260 -9.86 -33.17 25.76
N TYR A 261 -10.89 -32.92 26.56
CA TYR A 261 -12.03 -33.84 26.67
C TYR A 261 -12.81 -33.95 25.36
N ASN A 262 -13.16 -32.82 24.77
CA ASN A 262 -13.89 -32.81 23.50
C ASN A 262 -13.05 -33.33 22.33
N TYR A 263 -11.75 -33.06 22.34
CA TYR A 263 -10.84 -33.60 21.34
C TYR A 263 -10.77 -35.12 21.38
N VAL A 264 -10.57 -35.70 22.56
CA VAL A 264 -10.50 -37.15 22.73
C VAL A 264 -11.86 -37.81 22.43
N ALA A 265 -12.98 -37.19 22.85
CA ALA A 265 -14.32 -37.69 22.48
C ALA A 265 -14.49 -37.74 20.95
N TYR A 266 -14.05 -36.70 20.24
CA TYR A 266 -14.06 -36.68 18.78
C TYR A 266 -13.16 -37.75 18.16
N GLN A 267 -11.97 -38.00 18.74
CA GLN A 267 -11.07 -39.05 18.26
C GLN A 267 -11.69 -40.45 18.47
N HIS A 268 -12.36 -40.69 19.56
CA HIS A 268 -13.08 -41.93 19.77
C HIS A 268 -14.24 -42.13 18.77
N GLU A 269 -14.98 -41.08 18.44
CA GLU A 269 -16.01 -41.12 17.41
C GLU A 269 -15.43 -41.47 16.02
N LEU A 270 -14.19 -41.06 15.77
CA LEU A 270 -13.44 -41.43 14.56
C LEU A 270 -12.85 -42.84 14.62
N GLY A 271 -13.00 -43.56 15.73
CA GLY A 271 -12.50 -44.93 15.90
C GLY A 271 -11.04 -45.01 16.34
N SER A 272 -10.43 -43.93 16.81
CA SER A 272 -9.06 -43.96 17.35
C SER A 272 -9.03 -44.61 18.71
N THR A 273 -8.04 -45.48 18.94
CA THR A 273 -7.77 -46.14 20.24
C THR A 273 -6.56 -45.53 20.96
N ASP A 274 -5.95 -44.52 20.38
CA ASP A 274 -4.70 -43.92 20.87
C ASP A 274 -4.85 -43.16 22.19
N TYR A 275 -6.06 -42.83 22.55
CA TYR A 275 -6.40 -42.02 23.74
C TYR A 275 -7.03 -42.83 24.88
N GLY A 276 -6.86 -44.16 24.89
CA GLY A 276 -7.39 -45.06 25.91
C GLY A 276 -8.81 -45.51 25.64
N ASN A 277 -9.49 -46.00 26.71
CA ASN A 277 -10.86 -46.49 26.57
C ASN A 277 -11.88 -45.38 26.81
N TYR A 278 -13.03 -45.47 26.14
CA TYR A 278 -14.12 -44.51 26.30
C TYR A 278 -14.64 -44.42 27.76
N SER A 279 -14.49 -45.52 28.55
CA SER A 279 -14.83 -45.54 29.99
C SER A 279 -14.00 -44.56 30.82
N ASP A 280 -12.83 -44.18 30.37
CA ASP A 280 -11.86 -43.38 31.13
C ASP A 280 -11.81 -41.92 30.69
N MET A 281 -12.81 -41.48 29.93
CA MET A 281 -12.88 -40.14 29.33
C MET A 281 -12.77 -38.99 30.34
N ASP A 282 -13.23 -39.19 31.59
CA ASP A 282 -13.24 -38.15 32.63
C ASP A 282 -11.83 -37.68 33.04
N ILE A 283 -10.81 -38.50 32.77
CA ILE A 283 -9.40 -38.13 33.01
C ILE A 283 -9.03 -36.86 32.19
N TRP A 284 -9.54 -36.77 31.00
CA TRP A 284 -9.22 -35.67 30.07
C TRP A 284 -9.82 -34.32 30.45
N LYS A 285 -10.75 -34.27 31.39
CA LYS A 285 -11.32 -33.01 31.93
C LYS A 285 -10.33 -32.24 32.80
N SER A 286 -9.32 -32.92 33.34
CA SER A 286 -8.30 -32.35 34.23
C SER A 286 -6.95 -32.15 33.54
N VAL A 287 -6.83 -32.53 32.27
CA VAL A 287 -5.61 -32.36 31.48
C VAL A 287 -5.58 -30.97 30.85
N GLU A 288 -4.45 -30.28 30.97
CA GLU A 288 -4.21 -29.03 30.25
C GLU A 288 -3.96 -29.33 28.77
N GLY A 289 -4.67 -28.62 27.91
CA GLY A 289 -4.59 -28.84 26.47
C GLY A 289 -3.58 -27.91 25.79
N TYR A 290 -3.17 -28.30 24.61
CA TYR A 290 -2.27 -27.50 23.75
C TYR A 290 -3.08 -26.52 22.90
N ASP A 291 -2.69 -25.26 22.93
CA ASP A 291 -3.09 -24.22 21.96
C ASP A 291 -1.89 -23.33 21.66
N PHE A 292 -1.22 -23.62 20.56
CA PHE A 292 0.00 -22.90 20.16
C PHE A 292 -0.24 -21.58 19.43
N GLN A 293 -1.50 -21.18 19.24
CA GLN A 293 -1.81 -19.94 18.52
C GLN A 293 -1.26 -18.72 19.24
N ASP A 294 -1.44 -18.67 20.57
CA ASP A 294 -1.00 -17.54 21.39
C ASP A 294 0.53 -17.46 21.46
N ASP A 295 1.20 -18.60 21.58
CA ASP A 295 2.67 -18.69 21.62
C ASP A 295 3.32 -18.28 20.30
N ILE A 296 2.72 -18.64 19.17
CA ILE A 296 3.29 -18.43 17.84
C ILE A 296 2.93 -17.04 17.29
N PHE A 297 1.67 -16.61 17.41
CA PHE A 297 1.20 -15.34 16.82
C PHE A 297 0.28 -14.50 17.69
N GLY A 298 0.17 -14.79 18.99
CA GLY A 298 -0.61 -14.01 19.95
C GLY A 298 0.10 -12.74 20.44
N ARG A 299 1.39 -12.57 20.19
CA ARG A 299 2.15 -11.41 20.64
C ARG A 299 1.73 -10.11 19.94
N THR A 300 2.07 -8.99 20.55
CA THR A 300 1.92 -7.68 19.93
C THR A 300 3.16 -7.39 19.08
N GLY A 301 2.97 -7.24 17.79
CA GLY A 301 3.96 -6.73 16.86
C GLY A 301 4.03 -5.20 16.88
N ASN A 302 5.10 -4.63 16.34
CA ASN A 302 5.23 -3.19 16.17
C ASN A 302 5.74 -2.86 14.77
N GLN A 303 5.40 -1.67 14.31
CA GLN A 303 5.81 -1.14 13.01
C GLN A 303 6.23 0.32 13.17
N ALA A 304 7.36 0.69 12.58
CA ALA A 304 7.84 2.06 12.49
C ALA A 304 8.08 2.39 11.02
N GLN A 305 7.53 3.51 10.55
CA GLN A 305 7.72 3.99 9.19
C GLN A 305 8.22 5.42 9.21
N TYR A 306 9.20 5.72 8.37
CA TYR A 306 9.74 7.06 8.18
C TYR A 306 9.83 7.33 6.67
N ASN A 307 9.40 8.50 6.24
CA ASN A 307 9.58 8.90 4.86
C ASN A 307 9.99 10.37 4.76
N VAL A 308 10.82 10.66 3.77
CA VAL A 308 11.22 12.01 3.39
C VAL A 308 11.02 12.14 1.90
N ASN A 309 10.37 13.20 1.48
CA ASN A 309 10.17 13.51 0.06
C ASN A 309 10.61 14.94 -0.22
N VAL A 310 11.45 15.12 -1.21
CA VAL A 310 11.92 16.43 -1.67
C VAL A 310 11.48 16.61 -3.11
N SER A 311 10.61 17.56 -3.35
CA SER A 311 10.06 17.82 -4.68
C SER A 311 10.11 19.30 -5.01
N GLY A 312 10.19 19.61 -6.31
CA GLY A 312 10.21 21.00 -6.77
C GLY A 312 10.58 21.08 -8.24
N GLY A 313 10.80 22.29 -8.71
CA GLY A 313 11.28 22.49 -10.06
C GLY A 313 10.93 23.83 -10.68
N SER A 314 11.44 24.02 -11.87
CA SER A 314 11.12 25.11 -12.79
C SER A 314 10.27 24.59 -13.96
N LYS A 315 9.93 25.47 -14.91
CA LYS A 315 9.32 25.05 -16.19
C LYS A 315 10.20 24.06 -16.97
N GLN A 316 11.51 24.14 -16.81
CA GLN A 316 12.46 23.33 -17.57
C GLN A 316 12.80 22.01 -16.88
N ILE A 317 12.90 21.99 -15.56
CA ILE A 317 13.30 20.79 -14.82
C ILE A 317 12.40 20.66 -13.60
N LYS A 318 11.77 19.50 -13.48
CA LYS A 318 10.98 19.09 -12.29
C LYS A 318 11.61 17.83 -11.70
N TYR A 319 11.68 17.77 -10.40
CA TYR A 319 12.29 16.64 -9.70
C TYR A 319 11.50 16.23 -8.47
N ASN A 320 11.55 14.95 -8.19
CA ASN A 320 11.07 14.35 -6.95
C ASN A 320 12.11 13.32 -6.49
N VAL A 321 12.56 13.43 -5.24
CA VAL A 321 13.45 12.44 -4.62
C VAL A 321 12.84 12.04 -3.29
N SER A 322 12.61 10.75 -3.11
CA SER A 322 12.04 10.22 -1.87
C SER A 322 12.92 9.12 -1.28
N TYR A 323 12.88 9.05 0.04
CA TYR A 323 13.38 7.93 0.83
C TYR A 323 12.28 7.47 1.78
N ALA A 324 12.08 6.16 1.85
CA ALA A 324 11.17 5.55 2.80
C ALA A 324 11.85 4.39 3.52
N HIS A 325 11.69 4.33 4.83
CA HIS A 325 12.14 3.25 5.68
C HIS A 325 10.95 2.65 6.43
N ASN A 326 10.90 1.33 6.46
CA ASN A 326 9.89 0.59 7.20
C ASN A 326 10.57 -0.53 7.99
N ASP A 327 10.35 -0.55 9.30
CA ASP A 327 10.83 -1.58 10.21
C ASP A 327 9.62 -2.21 10.91
N GLU A 328 9.51 -3.53 10.86
CA GLU A 328 8.39 -4.26 11.42
C GLU A 328 8.86 -5.51 12.17
N LYS A 329 8.44 -5.62 13.43
CA LYS A 329 8.44 -6.87 14.17
C LYS A 329 7.03 -7.45 14.09
N SER A 330 6.91 -8.59 13.43
CA SER A 330 5.61 -9.23 13.18
C SER A 330 4.97 -9.77 14.46
N ILE A 331 3.67 -10.04 14.36
CA ILE A 331 2.93 -10.79 15.39
C ILE A 331 3.41 -12.23 15.50
N MET A 332 3.97 -12.82 14.45
CA MET A 332 4.54 -14.17 14.47
C MET A 332 5.92 -14.17 15.12
N LEU A 333 6.15 -15.13 16.01
CA LEU A 333 7.41 -15.28 16.74
C LEU A 333 8.59 -15.45 15.77
N GLY A 334 9.69 -14.74 16.05
CA GLY A 334 10.92 -14.83 15.24
C GLY A 334 10.83 -14.18 13.86
N SER A 335 9.71 -13.54 13.48
CA SER A 335 9.58 -12.90 12.19
C SER A 335 9.59 -11.37 12.26
N GLY A 336 10.16 -10.79 11.24
CA GLY A 336 10.27 -9.34 11.09
C GLY A 336 10.71 -8.95 9.69
N PHE A 337 10.69 -7.64 9.43
CA PHE A 337 11.05 -7.15 8.12
C PHE A 337 11.57 -5.71 8.21
N ASN A 338 12.62 -5.44 7.48
CA ASN A 338 13.21 -4.12 7.33
C ASN A 338 13.31 -3.78 5.85
N LYS A 339 12.83 -2.59 5.47
CA LYS A 339 12.80 -2.18 4.07
C LYS A 339 13.22 -0.73 3.91
N ASN A 340 14.09 -0.50 2.95
CA ASN A 340 14.58 0.81 2.56
C ASN A 340 14.28 1.04 1.09
N ASN A 341 13.61 2.15 0.77
CA ASN A 341 13.28 2.55 -0.58
C ASN A 341 13.92 3.90 -0.90
N ILE A 342 14.45 4.02 -2.10
CA ILE A 342 14.88 5.30 -2.69
C ILE A 342 14.24 5.40 -4.06
N ASN A 343 13.58 6.52 -4.32
CA ASN A 343 13.04 6.85 -5.63
C ASN A 343 13.48 8.25 -6.06
N ALA A 344 13.98 8.39 -7.28
CA ALA A 344 14.37 9.65 -7.87
C ALA A 344 13.75 9.79 -9.27
N LYS A 345 12.96 10.83 -9.48
CA LYS A 345 12.27 11.11 -10.73
C LYS A 345 12.59 12.52 -11.20
N ILE A 346 13.03 12.64 -12.45
CA ILE A 346 13.40 13.91 -13.08
C ILE A 346 12.69 14.00 -14.42
N ASN A 347 11.98 15.11 -14.63
CA ASN A 347 11.40 15.46 -15.93
C ASN A 347 12.05 16.75 -16.41
N ALA A 348 12.70 16.72 -17.56
CA ALA A 348 13.43 17.86 -18.12
C ALA A 348 12.91 18.23 -19.52
N GLU A 349 12.43 19.46 -19.68
CA GLU A 349 12.12 20.06 -20.96
C GLU A 349 13.42 20.64 -21.56
N LEU A 350 14.08 19.87 -22.42
CA LEU A 350 15.36 20.27 -23.01
C LEU A 350 15.19 21.47 -23.95
N ASN A 351 14.08 21.49 -24.68
CA ASN A 351 13.65 22.60 -25.54
C ASN A 351 12.16 22.43 -25.92
N GLN A 352 11.61 23.26 -26.80
CA GLN A 352 10.19 23.26 -27.19
C GLN A 352 9.72 21.95 -27.85
N TRP A 353 10.63 21.12 -28.33
CA TRP A 353 10.35 19.90 -29.08
C TRP A 353 11.01 18.64 -28.51
N MET A 354 11.78 18.77 -27.42
CA MET A 354 12.41 17.62 -26.76
C MET A 354 12.24 17.66 -25.23
N SER A 355 11.84 16.54 -24.64
CA SER A 355 11.87 16.34 -23.19
C SER A 355 12.47 14.99 -22.83
N LEU A 356 13.07 14.92 -21.65
CA LEU A 356 13.70 13.74 -21.07
C LEU A 356 13.02 13.43 -19.76
N ASP A 357 12.62 12.17 -19.60
CA ASP A 357 12.12 11.60 -18.36
C ASP A 357 13.15 10.61 -17.82
N PHE A 358 13.51 10.73 -16.57
CA PHE A 358 14.37 9.78 -15.86
C PHE A 358 13.71 9.35 -14.57
N ASN A 359 13.69 8.03 -14.32
CA ASN A 359 13.24 7.46 -13.08
C ASN A 359 14.24 6.39 -12.62
N ALA A 360 14.67 6.47 -11.35
CA ALA A 360 15.51 5.48 -10.69
C ALA A 360 14.84 5.07 -9.39
N ARG A 361 14.52 3.79 -9.24
CA ARG A 361 13.93 3.21 -8.03
C ARG A 361 14.80 2.08 -7.53
N MET A 362 15.11 2.11 -6.25
CA MET A 362 15.90 1.11 -5.56
C MET A 362 15.21 0.70 -4.28
N SER A 363 15.19 -0.59 -3.97
CA SER A 363 14.72 -1.10 -2.69
C SER A 363 15.68 -2.15 -2.15
N TYR A 364 15.91 -2.12 -0.85
CA TYR A 364 16.60 -3.15 -0.11
C TYR A 364 15.71 -3.63 1.02
N THR A 365 15.41 -4.92 1.02
CA THR A 365 14.49 -5.54 1.99
C THR A 365 15.19 -6.71 2.65
N THR A 366 15.19 -6.75 3.98
CA THR A 366 15.57 -7.91 4.78
C THR A 366 14.32 -8.47 5.45
N ILE A 367 14.11 -9.77 5.35
CA ILE A 367 13.00 -10.48 5.96
C ILE A 367 13.60 -11.59 6.82
N ASP A 368 13.27 -11.55 8.10
CA ASP A 368 13.67 -12.54 9.07
C ASP A 368 12.48 -13.45 9.41
N GLY A 369 12.75 -14.72 9.60
CA GLY A 369 11.79 -15.72 10.03
C GLY A 369 11.06 -16.43 8.88
N LEU A 370 10.26 -17.40 9.27
CA LEU A 370 9.46 -18.16 8.33
C LEU A 370 8.32 -17.29 7.81
N SER A 371 8.18 -17.23 6.50
CA SER A 371 6.90 -16.90 5.91
C SER A 371 5.96 -18.06 6.23
N GLY A 372 4.80 -17.80 6.80
CA GLY A 372 3.78 -18.83 6.95
C GLY A 372 3.23 -19.29 5.60
N GLY A 373 3.71 -18.66 4.48
CA GLY A 373 3.29 -18.91 3.11
C GLY A 373 3.60 -20.29 2.67
N ALA A 374 2.56 -20.97 2.42
CA ALA A 374 2.59 -22.03 1.48
C ALA A 374 3.12 -21.50 0.15
N ASP A 375 4.20 -22.07 -0.34
CA ASP A 375 4.51 -21.99 -1.76
C ASP A 375 3.22 -22.13 -2.57
N THR A 376 3.12 -21.42 -3.65
CA THR A 376 1.99 -21.11 -4.52
C THR A 376 0.98 -22.22 -4.84
N ASN A 377 1.17 -23.44 -4.34
CA ASN A 377 0.27 -24.58 -4.50
C ASN A 377 -0.60 -24.77 -3.25
N GLU A 378 -1.90 -24.83 -3.41
CA GLU A 378 -2.89 -25.10 -2.36
C GLU A 378 -2.60 -26.37 -1.54
N SER A 379 -1.77 -27.30 -2.06
CA SER A 379 -1.32 -28.52 -1.37
C SER A 379 -0.29 -28.27 -0.26
N SER A 380 0.31 -27.10 -0.16
CA SER A 380 1.33 -26.76 0.84
C SER A 380 0.79 -26.09 2.11
N ALA A 381 -0.52 -25.83 2.18
CA ALA A 381 -1.17 -25.35 3.41
C ALA A 381 -0.90 -26.28 4.62
N ALA A 382 -0.70 -27.56 4.38
CA ALA A 382 -0.34 -28.53 5.41
C ALA A 382 1.02 -28.26 6.09
N ASN A 383 1.90 -27.49 5.45
CA ASN A 383 3.22 -27.13 5.97
C ASN A 383 3.26 -25.72 6.59
N SER A 384 2.18 -24.96 6.53
CA SER A 384 2.08 -23.66 7.16
C SER A 384 2.19 -23.78 8.67
N ILE A 385 3.07 -22.99 9.29
CA ILE A 385 3.18 -22.94 10.77
C ILE A 385 1.89 -22.48 11.40
N VAL A 386 1.20 -21.50 10.78
CA VAL A 386 -0.09 -21.00 11.27
C VAL A 386 -1.17 -22.09 11.22
N ALA A 387 -1.26 -22.81 10.08
CA ALA A 387 -2.20 -23.93 9.96
C ALA A 387 -1.90 -25.03 10.97
N ASN A 388 -0.62 -25.38 11.15
CA ASN A 388 -0.21 -26.38 12.12
C ASN A 388 -0.51 -25.96 13.57
N ALA A 389 -0.33 -24.68 13.91
CA ALA A 389 -0.68 -24.17 15.23
C ALA A 389 -2.18 -24.30 15.54
N VAL A 390 -3.04 -24.14 14.53
CA VAL A 390 -4.51 -24.27 14.66
C VAL A 390 -4.96 -25.72 14.67
N HIS A 391 -4.32 -26.57 13.86
CA HIS A 391 -4.72 -27.97 13.67
C HIS A 391 -3.97 -28.96 14.57
N PHE A 392 -3.06 -28.47 15.41
CA PHE A 392 -2.33 -29.36 16.30
C PHE A 392 -3.29 -30.03 17.28
N ARG A 393 -2.98 -31.28 17.66
CA ARG A 393 -3.75 -32.03 18.63
C ARG A 393 -3.81 -31.31 19.99
N SER A 394 -4.94 -31.37 20.65
CA SER A 394 -5.10 -30.75 21.99
C SER A 394 -4.36 -31.48 23.10
N VAL A 395 -4.07 -32.77 22.93
CA VAL A 395 -3.33 -33.61 23.88
C VAL A 395 -2.55 -34.70 23.17
N ASP A 396 -1.50 -35.19 23.80
CA ASP A 396 -0.74 -36.33 23.30
C ASP A 396 -1.48 -37.64 23.45
N PRO A 397 -1.36 -38.59 22.51
CA PRO A 397 -1.89 -39.94 22.64
C PRO A 397 -1.20 -40.70 23.79
N LEU A 398 -1.94 -41.53 24.50
CA LEU A 398 -1.40 -42.36 25.58
C LEU A 398 -0.48 -43.48 25.07
N THR A 399 -0.68 -43.89 23.83
CA THR A 399 0.05 -44.98 23.18
C THR A 399 1.19 -44.51 22.30
N SER A 400 1.68 -43.28 22.49
CA SER A 400 2.84 -42.81 21.74
C SER A 400 4.08 -43.64 22.11
N ASN A 401 4.22 -44.81 21.49
CA ASN A 401 5.47 -45.50 21.46
C ASN A 401 6.45 -44.66 20.70
N THR A 402 7.41 -44.08 21.41
CA THR A 402 8.51 -43.28 20.86
C THR A 402 9.37 -44.00 19.81
N ASP A 403 9.10 -45.28 19.60
CA ASP A 403 9.92 -46.18 18.75
C ASP A 403 9.28 -46.54 17.40
N ASP A 404 8.02 -46.16 17.12
CA ASP A 404 7.36 -46.54 15.85
C ASP A 404 7.37 -45.38 14.84
N GLU A 405 8.56 -45.13 14.27
CA GLU A 405 8.76 -44.17 13.16
C GLU A 405 8.05 -44.60 11.87
N SER A 406 7.44 -45.80 11.82
CA SER A 406 6.96 -46.42 10.58
C SER A 406 5.50 -46.09 10.20
N ASN A 407 4.66 -45.52 11.11
CA ASN A 407 3.26 -45.23 10.83
C ASN A 407 2.94 -43.69 10.89
N ASN A 408 3.70 -42.95 10.16
CA ASN A 408 3.82 -41.49 10.25
C ASN A 408 2.77 -40.68 9.49
N THR A 409 1.51 -40.98 9.67
CA THR A 409 0.45 -40.01 9.31
C THR A 409 0.10 -39.02 10.41
N SER A 410 0.59 -39.21 11.65
CA SER A 410 0.22 -38.39 12.82
C SER A 410 1.38 -37.75 13.58
N SER A 411 2.63 -37.90 13.16
CA SER A 411 3.76 -37.22 13.82
C SER A 411 3.87 -35.74 13.41
N GLN A 412 2.83 -34.98 13.68
CA GLN A 412 2.99 -33.53 13.67
C GLN A 412 3.88 -33.17 14.85
N LYS A 413 5.10 -32.71 14.57
CA LYS A 413 5.96 -32.13 15.60
C LYS A 413 5.32 -30.86 16.16
N ASN A 414 5.60 -30.57 17.43
CA ASN A 414 5.18 -29.36 18.10
C ASN A 414 5.45 -28.11 17.22
N PRO A 415 4.44 -27.33 16.85
CA PRO A 415 4.61 -26.20 15.93
C PRO A 415 5.57 -25.14 16.47
N LEU A 416 5.62 -24.95 17.79
CA LEU A 416 6.54 -23.99 18.42
C LEU A 416 8.00 -24.47 18.34
N GLU A 417 8.26 -25.73 18.66
CA GLU A 417 9.60 -26.33 18.53
C GLU A 417 10.08 -26.26 17.09
N ARG A 418 9.21 -26.60 16.15
CA ARG A 418 9.51 -26.50 14.72
C ARG A 418 9.85 -25.07 14.29
N LEU A 419 9.11 -24.10 14.78
CA LEU A 419 9.38 -22.68 14.51
C LEU A 419 10.76 -22.28 15.04
N LEU A 420 11.07 -22.63 16.29
CA LEU A 420 12.34 -22.29 16.94
C LEU A 420 13.54 -23.03 16.33
N ALA A 421 13.31 -24.21 15.79
CA ALA A 421 14.34 -25.05 15.17
C ALA A 421 14.59 -24.72 13.69
N THR A 422 13.91 -23.71 13.14
CA THR A 422 14.05 -23.31 11.74
C THR A 422 14.55 -21.86 11.66
N TYR A 423 15.61 -21.67 10.89
CA TYR A 423 16.13 -20.34 10.55
C TYR A 423 15.80 -20.05 9.09
N LYS A 424 15.32 -18.83 8.81
CA LYS A 424 15.18 -18.32 7.44
C LYS A 424 15.44 -16.82 7.43
N LYS A 425 16.28 -16.39 6.52
CA LYS A 425 16.54 -14.99 6.24
C LYS A 425 16.57 -14.76 4.74
N ARG A 426 15.88 -13.72 4.29
CA ARG A 426 15.88 -13.31 2.89
C ARG A 426 16.30 -11.86 2.76
N ASN A 427 17.27 -11.60 1.89
CA ASN A 427 17.69 -10.26 1.51
C ASN A 427 17.39 -10.04 0.03
N THR A 428 16.59 -9.05 -0.26
CA THR A 428 16.21 -8.69 -1.64
C THR A 428 16.75 -7.30 -1.96
N PHE A 429 17.52 -7.17 -3.02
CA PHE A 429 17.93 -5.90 -3.58
C PHE A 429 17.33 -5.74 -4.99
N ASN A 430 16.47 -4.74 -5.17
CA ASN A 430 15.78 -4.50 -6.41
C ASN A 430 16.09 -3.08 -6.92
N GLN A 431 16.46 -2.97 -8.20
CA GLN A 431 16.80 -1.72 -8.88
C GLN A 431 16.04 -1.64 -10.19
N ASN A 432 15.44 -0.49 -10.47
CA ASN A 432 14.76 -0.22 -11.71
C ASN A 432 15.12 1.18 -12.20
N TYR A 433 15.58 1.29 -13.44
CA TYR A 433 15.97 2.52 -14.08
C TYR A 433 15.17 2.67 -15.37
N ASN A 434 14.60 3.85 -15.58
CA ASN A 434 13.85 4.20 -16.78
C ASN A 434 14.34 5.53 -17.33
N VAL A 435 14.58 5.56 -18.63
CA VAL A 435 14.91 6.78 -19.38
C VAL A 435 13.98 6.89 -20.57
N GLY A 436 13.24 7.97 -20.66
CA GLY A 436 12.33 8.26 -21.76
C GLY A 436 12.71 9.56 -22.47
N LEU A 437 12.85 9.54 -23.78
CA LEU A 437 13.05 10.69 -24.63
C LEU A 437 11.79 10.93 -25.45
N ASN A 438 11.17 12.10 -25.30
CA ASN A 438 10.08 12.54 -26.14
C ASN A 438 10.60 13.57 -27.14
N TRP A 439 10.31 13.36 -28.39
CA TRP A 439 10.68 14.27 -29.50
C TRP A 439 9.45 14.64 -30.33
N LYS A 440 9.17 15.91 -30.46
CA LYS A 440 8.06 16.50 -31.21
C LYS A 440 8.56 17.20 -32.47
N PRO A 441 8.96 16.46 -33.53
CA PRO A 441 9.59 17.02 -34.70
C PRO A 441 8.66 17.92 -35.52
N PHE A 442 7.37 17.63 -35.52
CA PHE A 442 6.35 18.35 -36.26
C PHE A 442 5.09 18.54 -35.40
N LYS A 443 4.25 19.50 -35.78
CA LYS A 443 2.95 19.68 -35.14
C LYS A 443 2.15 18.37 -35.19
N ASN A 444 1.54 18.00 -34.08
CA ASN A 444 0.73 16.79 -33.89
C ASN A 444 1.52 15.47 -33.94
N TRP A 445 2.82 15.46 -34.11
CA TRP A 445 3.62 14.25 -34.08
C TRP A 445 4.49 14.19 -32.84
N THR A 446 4.48 13.07 -32.18
CA THR A 446 5.37 12.78 -31.03
C THR A 446 6.05 11.43 -31.24
N PHE A 447 7.36 11.42 -31.26
CA PHE A 447 8.16 10.21 -31.15
C PHE A 447 8.63 10.07 -29.70
N ARG A 448 8.40 8.90 -29.09
CA ARG A 448 8.92 8.56 -27.77
C ARG A 448 9.77 7.31 -27.88
N SER A 449 10.98 7.38 -27.34
CA SER A 449 11.87 6.25 -27.13
C SER A 449 12.08 6.07 -25.63
N GLU A 450 11.83 4.88 -25.13
CA GLU A 450 11.94 4.56 -23.71
C GLU A 450 12.82 3.33 -23.53
N PHE A 451 13.79 3.44 -22.64
CA PHE A 451 14.66 2.34 -22.24
C PHE A 451 14.53 2.11 -20.74
N GLY A 452 14.23 0.87 -20.36
CA GLY A 452 14.15 0.45 -18.98
C GLY A 452 15.11 -0.70 -18.69
N TYR A 453 15.71 -0.68 -17.52
CA TYR A 453 16.56 -1.74 -17.01
C TYR A 453 16.18 -2.07 -15.56
N GLY A 454 15.94 -3.33 -15.28
CA GLY A 454 15.67 -3.87 -13.96
C GLY A 454 16.71 -4.90 -13.57
N TRP A 455 17.16 -4.85 -12.34
CA TRP A 455 18.03 -5.83 -11.73
C TRP A 455 17.54 -6.17 -10.34
N LYS A 456 17.32 -7.46 -10.08
CA LYS A 456 16.89 -7.98 -8.79
C LYS A 456 17.85 -9.07 -8.34
N TYR A 457 18.26 -9.02 -7.09
CA TYR A 457 19.06 -10.01 -6.42
C TYR A 457 18.34 -10.45 -5.16
N ASP A 458 17.96 -11.71 -5.12
CA ASP A 458 17.38 -12.37 -3.95
C ASP A 458 18.41 -13.34 -3.36
N ASN A 459 18.63 -13.21 -2.06
CA ASN A 459 19.49 -14.08 -1.28
C ASN A 459 18.66 -14.67 -0.14
N THR A 460 18.43 -15.98 -0.18
CA THR A 460 17.69 -16.71 0.85
C THR A 460 18.59 -17.74 1.49
N ASP A 461 18.73 -17.65 2.82
CA ASP A 461 19.42 -18.61 3.66
C ASP A 461 18.37 -19.29 4.55
N GLN A 462 18.28 -20.61 4.47
CA GLN A 462 17.35 -21.40 5.27
C GLN A 462 18.05 -22.62 5.86
N VAL A 463 17.86 -22.81 7.17
CA VAL A 463 18.45 -23.93 7.93
C VAL A 463 17.34 -24.58 8.75
N TRP A 464 17.27 -25.88 8.69
CA TRP A 464 16.43 -26.71 9.54
C TRP A 464 17.33 -27.60 10.39
N SER A 465 17.21 -27.50 11.71
CA SER A 465 17.84 -28.45 12.62
C SER A 465 17.10 -29.80 12.58
N SER A 466 17.65 -30.82 13.24
CA SER A 466 17.00 -32.12 13.37
C SER A 466 15.58 -32.05 13.93
N ASP A 467 15.31 -31.08 14.79
CA ASP A 467 13.99 -30.90 15.44
C ASP A 467 12.96 -30.24 14.55
N ALA A 468 13.41 -29.50 13.52
CA ALA A 468 12.55 -28.86 12.52
C ALA A 468 12.10 -29.79 11.42
N VAL A 469 12.89 -30.83 11.14
CA VAL A 469 12.71 -31.63 9.94
C VAL A 469 11.56 -32.60 10.08
N GLN A 470 10.52 -32.31 9.34
CA GLN A 470 9.44 -33.23 9.04
C GLN A 470 9.76 -33.87 7.72
N ASN A 471 10.38 -35.11 7.66
CA ASN A 471 10.64 -35.44 6.32
C ASN A 471 10.67 -36.79 5.79
N SER A 472 9.55 -37.19 5.28
CA SER A 472 9.46 -38.15 4.18
C SER A 472 9.65 -37.53 2.76
N LYS A 473 9.41 -36.22 2.58
CA LYS A 473 9.40 -35.61 1.23
C LYS A 473 10.76 -35.24 0.65
N LEU A 474 11.76 -35.01 1.49
CA LEU A 474 13.12 -34.70 1.03
C LEU A 474 14.11 -35.85 1.14
N GLY A 475 13.65 -37.04 1.51
CA GLY A 475 14.47 -38.24 1.58
C GLY A 475 15.48 -38.33 2.72
N TYR A 476 15.40 -37.37 3.69
CA TYR A 476 16.36 -37.26 4.77
C TYR A 476 15.67 -37.21 6.13
N ASN A 477 14.94 -38.24 6.48
CA ASN A 477 14.18 -38.35 7.73
C ASN A 477 14.99 -37.93 8.95
N GLY A 478 14.58 -36.86 9.61
CA GLY A 478 15.20 -36.37 10.85
C GLY A 478 16.61 -35.82 10.72
N GLN A 479 17.14 -35.68 9.52
CA GLN A 479 18.49 -35.13 9.31
C GLN A 479 18.42 -33.58 9.13
N PRO A 480 19.35 -32.83 9.76
CA PRO A 480 19.43 -31.39 9.56
C PRO A 480 19.76 -31.05 8.11
N GLN A 481 19.22 -29.93 7.65
CA GLN A 481 19.33 -29.47 6.27
C GLN A 481 19.55 -27.96 6.19
N SER A 482 20.37 -27.51 5.25
CA SER A 482 20.43 -26.10 4.86
C SER A 482 20.21 -25.95 3.36
N VAL A 483 19.56 -24.86 2.97
CA VAL A 483 19.34 -24.45 1.59
C VAL A 483 19.70 -22.99 1.44
N PHE A 484 20.68 -22.71 0.59
CA PHE A 484 21.12 -21.37 0.23
C PHE A 484 20.75 -21.08 -1.21
N THR A 485 19.83 -20.15 -1.41
CA THR A 485 19.36 -19.79 -2.75
C THR A 485 19.83 -18.37 -3.10
N ARG A 486 20.33 -18.20 -4.32
CA ARG A 486 20.83 -16.95 -4.87
C ARG A 486 20.22 -16.75 -6.26
N ASP A 487 19.22 -15.88 -6.34
CA ASP A 487 18.52 -15.61 -7.59
C ASP A 487 18.89 -14.23 -8.12
N ILE A 488 19.23 -14.18 -9.39
CA ILE A 488 19.54 -12.94 -10.10
C ILE A 488 18.59 -12.82 -11.28
N THR A 489 17.77 -11.77 -11.28
CA THR A 489 16.90 -11.46 -12.42
C THR A 489 17.36 -10.16 -13.07
N LYS A 490 17.58 -10.17 -14.36
CA LYS A 490 17.93 -9.01 -15.20
C LYS A 490 16.89 -8.83 -16.27
N ASN A 491 16.28 -7.66 -16.31
CA ASN A 491 15.26 -7.32 -17.28
C ASN A 491 15.67 -6.05 -18.02
N TRP A 492 15.49 -6.00 -19.33
CA TRP A 492 15.57 -4.76 -20.06
C TRP A 492 14.44 -4.66 -21.08
N ARG A 493 14.04 -3.45 -21.36
CA ARG A 493 13.00 -3.13 -22.35
C ARG A 493 13.38 -1.88 -23.11
N ASN A 494 13.17 -1.91 -24.43
CA ASN A 494 13.18 -0.71 -25.25
C ASN A 494 11.87 -0.61 -26.01
N ALA A 495 11.17 0.49 -25.81
CA ALA A 495 9.90 0.77 -26.47
C ALA A 495 10.00 2.07 -27.26
N ASN A 496 9.62 2.01 -28.53
CA ASN A 496 9.62 3.14 -29.42
C ASN A 496 8.20 3.36 -29.95
N THR A 497 7.67 4.56 -29.79
CA THR A 497 6.32 4.89 -30.26
C THR A 497 6.31 6.15 -31.10
N LEU A 498 5.48 6.13 -32.13
CA LEU A 498 5.19 7.29 -32.96
C LEU A 498 3.69 7.59 -32.86
N THR A 499 3.35 8.73 -32.30
CA THR A 499 1.97 9.15 -32.11
C THR A 499 1.65 10.34 -32.99
N TYR A 500 0.55 10.24 -33.73
CA TYR A 500 -0.11 11.37 -34.41
C TYR A 500 -1.37 11.73 -33.63
N ASP A 501 -1.45 12.95 -33.11
CA ASP A 501 -2.60 13.45 -32.34
C ASP A 501 -3.12 14.75 -32.94
N ASN A 502 -4.30 14.70 -33.56
CA ASN A 502 -4.97 15.87 -34.12
C ASN A 502 -6.35 16.05 -33.49
N LYS A 503 -6.47 17.07 -32.64
CA LYS A 503 -7.70 17.40 -31.92
C LYS A 503 -8.70 18.25 -32.73
N LYS A 504 -8.36 18.64 -33.96
CA LYS A 504 -9.14 19.56 -34.80
C LYS A 504 -9.18 19.10 -36.26
N LEU A 505 -9.41 17.82 -36.49
CA LEU A 505 -9.59 17.29 -37.84
C LEU A 505 -10.92 17.82 -38.44
N PHE A 506 -11.01 18.01 -39.74
CA PHE A 506 -12.20 18.48 -40.46
C PHE A 506 -12.90 19.71 -39.83
N GLY A 507 -12.12 20.72 -39.47
CA GLY A 507 -12.67 21.97 -38.93
C GLY A 507 -13.08 21.89 -37.44
N GLY A 508 -12.56 20.91 -36.70
CA GLY A 508 -12.77 20.77 -35.25
C GLY A 508 -13.92 19.86 -34.86
N ARG A 509 -14.50 19.15 -35.80
CA ARG A 509 -15.59 18.17 -35.54
C ARG A 509 -15.09 16.85 -35.02
N ASP A 510 -13.85 16.45 -35.43
CA ASP A 510 -13.31 15.12 -35.14
C ASP A 510 -11.92 15.21 -34.50
N LYS A 511 -11.64 14.21 -33.67
CA LYS A 511 -10.31 13.97 -33.08
C LYS A 511 -9.76 12.69 -33.67
N LEU A 512 -8.50 12.69 -34.10
CA LEU A 512 -7.81 11.48 -34.55
C LEU A 512 -6.52 11.30 -33.76
N ASN A 513 -6.40 10.16 -33.11
CA ASN A 513 -5.17 9.71 -32.48
C ASN A 513 -4.76 8.37 -33.11
N VAL A 514 -3.53 8.31 -33.62
CA VAL A 514 -2.93 7.10 -34.19
C VAL A 514 -1.62 6.86 -33.51
N LEU A 515 -1.44 5.67 -32.94
CA LEU A 515 -0.21 5.24 -32.28
C LEU A 515 0.36 4.01 -33.01
N LEU A 516 1.63 4.11 -33.40
CA LEU A 516 2.44 3.00 -33.87
C LEU A 516 3.51 2.73 -32.83
N GLY A 517 3.69 1.48 -32.42
CA GLY A 517 4.64 1.09 -31.38
C GLY A 517 5.46 -0.11 -31.78
N HIS A 518 6.70 -0.13 -31.33
CA HIS A 518 7.61 -1.27 -31.41
C HIS A 518 8.27 -1.44 -30.06
N GLU A 519 8.22 -2.66 -29.52
CA GLU A 519 8.82 -3.01 -28.23
C GLU A 519 9.70 -4.23 -28.38
N VAL A 520 10.87 -4.18 -27.75
CA VAL A 520 11.75 -5.33 -27.52
C VAL A 520 12.05 -5.40 -26.03
N SER A 521 11.94 -6.58 -25.47
CA SER A 521 12.28 -6.85 -24.08
C SER A 521 12.98 -8.19 -23.93
N SER A 522 13.79 -8.29 -22.88
CA SER A 522 14.45 -9.54 -22.48
C SER A 522 14.41 -9.66 -20.97
N SER A 523 14.17 -10.88 -20.50
CA SER A 523 14.29 -11.26 -19.11
C SER A 523 15.23 -12.44 -19.01
N GLN A 524 16.20 -12.33 -18.11
CA GLN A 524 17.14 -13.40 -17.79
C GLN A 524 17.09 -13.65 -16.30
N GLU A 525 16.87 -14.89 -15.94
CA GLU A 525 16.90 -15.36 -14.56
C GLU A 525 18.02 -16.38 -14.41
N THR A 526 18.78 -16.27 -13.34
CA THR A 526 19.83 -17.20 -12.94
C THR A 526 19.59 -17.55 -11.48
N SER A 527 19.37 -18.82 -11.21
CA SER A 527 19.20 -19.36 -9.87
C SER A 527 20.37 -20.29 -9.54
N LEU A 528 20.93 -20.09 -8.35
CA LEU A 528 21.90 -20.99 -7.74
C LEU A 528 21.33 -21.46 -6.42
N GLU A 529 21.12 -22.75 -6.29
CA GLU A 529 20.70 -23.39 -5.04
C GLU A 529 21.77 -24.35 -4.57
N ASN A 530 22.17 -24.22 -3.32
CA ASN A 530 23.08 -25.12 -2.65
C ASN A 530 22.34 -25.76 -1.46
N THR A 531 22.18 -27.07 -1.50
CA THR A 531 21.54 -27.84 -0.45
C THR A 531 22.58 -28.72 0.23
N SER A 532 22.72 -28.57 1.54
CA SER A 532 23.53 -29.44 2.39
C SER A 532 22.62 -30.20 3.35
N VAL A 533 22.93 -31.46 3.59
CA VAL A 533 22.12 -32.35 4.42
C VAL A 533 23.00 -33.18 5.33
N ALA A 534 22.41 -33.67 6.43
CA ALA A 534 23.05 -34.57 7.36
C ALA A 534 24.35 -34.01 8.00
N PHE A 535 24.40 -32.70 8.23
CA PHE A 535 25.48 -32.13 9.04
C PHE A 535 25.31 -32.51 10.52
N PRO A 536 26.37 -32.43 11.36
CA PRO A 536 26.28 -32.82 12.76
C PRO A 536 25.15 -32.08 13.51
N THR A 537 24.32 -32.79 14.24
CA THR A 537 23.20 -32.23 15.03
C THR A 537 23.66 -31.29 16.14
N THR A 538 24.96 -31.33 16.48
CA THR A 538 25.58 -30.43 17.45
C THR A 538 25.96 -29.08 16.87
N MET A 539 25.93 -28.92 15.54
CA MET A 539 26.22 -27.62 14.90
C MET A 539 25.07 -26.66 15.17
N THR A 540 25.44 -25.48 15.60
CA THR A 540 24.51 -24.35 15.71
C THR A 540 24.13 -23.80 14.33
N ILE A 541 23.06 -23.06 14.26
CA ILE A 541 22.65 -22.37 13.02
C ILE A 541 23.76 -21.45 12.50
N ASP A 542 24.42 -20.72 13.40
CA ASP A 542 25.50 -19.79 13.05
C ASP A 542 26.70 -20.54 12.42
N GLU A 543 27.07 -21.71 12.97
CA GLU A 543 28.14 -22.53 12.42
C GLU A 543 27.81 -23.15 11.05
N VAL A 544 26.53 -23.29 10.73
CA VAL A 544 26.08 -23.76 9.41
C VAL A 544 26.06 -22.62 8.39
N LEU A 545 25.89 -21.38 8.86
CA LEU A 545 25.84 -20.19 8.01
C LEU A 545 27.24 -19.67 7.65
N ASP A 546 28.28 -19.96 8.48
CA ASP A 546 29.69 -19.64 8.25
C ASP A 546 30.34 -20.62 7.26
#